data_8f4839b462a6083454c2f69cb47b3889
#
_entry.id   8f4839b462a6083454c2f69cb47b3889
#
_cell.length_a   1.000
_cell.length_b   1.000
_cell.length_c   1.000
_cell.angle_alpha   90.00
_cell.angle_beta   90.00
_cell.angle_gamma   90.00
#
_symmetry.space_group_name_H-M   'P 1'
#
loop_
_entity.id
_entity.type
_entity.pdbx_description
1 polymer ?
#
loop_
_entity_poly.entity_id
_entity_poly.type
_entity_poly.pdbx_seq_one_letter_code
_entity_poly.pdbx_strand_id
1 'polypeptide(L)'
;MQYFREKRISWQQASYRKGDAKGYRFVVTACGIRQVAEQVHEESLLQSFLYNAADFPPLGNCSLPAAFETGGIHFAISTDGRSPAMAKYVKNWLKGRIPPAFGVWLDKAALLREELRNEIADSRDRERFWHMVFDDEIMNLVITGKLDEAEERVRNAVGCFRSES
;
A
#
# COMPACT_ATOMS: atom_id res chain seq x y z
N MET A 1 -12.07 -16.52 13.77
CA MET A 1 -11.56 -17.38 14.87
C MET A 1 -10.14 -17.93 14.64
N GLN A 2 -9.63 -17.92 13.40
CA GLN A 2 -8.27 -18.42 13.08
C GLN A 2 -7.18 -17.65 13.82
N TYR A 3 -7.11 -16.32 13.70
CA TYR A 3 -6.09 -15.48 14.35
C TYR A 3 -6.06 -15.58 15.89
N PHE A 4 -7.21 -15.84 16.51
CA PHE A 4 -7.26 -16.08 17.95
C PHE A 4 -6.61 -17.41 18.32
N ARG A 5 -6.86 -18.49 17.55
CA ARG A 5 -6.22 -19.81 17.74
C ARG A 5 -4.71 -19.74 17.54
N GLU A 6 -4.25 -18.91 16.60
CA GLU A 6 -2.84 -18.66 16.31
C GLU A 6 -2.18 -17.70 17.31
N LYS A 7 -2.90 -17.27 18.36
CA LYS A 7 -2.46 -16.28 19.37
C LYS A 7 -1.96 -14.95 18.78
N ARG A 8 -2.43 -14.60 17.59
CA ARG A 8 -2.11 -13.33 16.91
C ARG A 8 -2.99 -12.18 17.37
N ILE A 9 -4.12 -12.49 17.98
CA ILE A 9 -5.02 -11.53 18.62
C ILE A 9 -5.43 -12.04 20.00
N SER A 10 -5.66 -11.11 20.93
CA SER A 10 -6.38 -11.35 22.17
C SER A 10 -7.83 -10.87 22.02
N TRP A 11 -8.77 -11.58 22.61
CA TRP A 11 -10.17 -11.21 22.59
C TRP A 11 -10.74 -11.18 23.99
N GLN A 12 -11.51 -10.13 24.28
CA GLN A 12 -12.21 -9.96 25.55
C GLN A 12 -13.70 -9.70 25.27
N GLN A 13 -14.57 -10.48 25.88
CA GLN A 13 -16.01 -10.27 25.81
C GLN A 13 -16.42 -9.27 26.91
N ALA A 14 -16.27 -7.97 26.59
CA ALA A 14 -16.57 -6.90 27.52
C ALA A 14 -17.07 -5.67 26.76
N SER A 15 -17.88 -4.85 27.44
CA SER A 15 -18.19 -3.50 26.96
C SER A 15 -16.97 -2.61 27.13
N TYR A 16 -16.79 -1.65 26.20
CA TYR A 16 -15.74 -0.64 26.30
C TYR A 16 -15.87 0.17 27.60
N ARG A 17 -14.76 0.43 28.25
CA ARG A 17 -14.64 1.29 29.44
C ARG A 17 -13.61 2.37 29.16
N LYS A 18 -13.85 3.58 29.66
CA LYS A 18 -12.89 4.68 29.56
C LYS A 18 -11.51 4.22 30.10
N GLY A 19 -10.49 4.39 29.26
CA GLY A 19 -9.13 3.96 29.54
C GLY A 19 -8.71 2.62 28.93
N ASP A 20 -9.63 1.84 28.36
CA ASP A 20 -9.29 0.59 27.67
C ASP A 20 -8.40 0.83 26.44
N ALA A 21 -8.43 2.05 25.86
CA ALA A 21 -7.57 2.47 24.76
C ALA A 21 -6.15 2.88 25.20
N LYS A 22 -5.88 2.95 26.49
CA LYS A 22 -4.58 3.39 27.01
C LYS A 22 -3.43 2.46 26.62
N GLY A 23 -2.38 3.07 26.05
CA GLY A 23 -1.17 2.35 25.64
C GLY A 23 -1.23 1.76 24.23
N TYR A 24 -2.38 1.86 23.54
CA TYR A 24 -2.46 1.49 22.14
C TYR A 24 -2.06 2.67 21.25
N ARG A 25 -1.39 2.39 20.12
CA ARG A 25 -1.01 3.38 19.12
C ARG A 25 -2.08 3.61 18.06
N PHE A 26 -2.92 2.60 17.87
CA PHE A 26 -3.99 2.61 16.88
C PHE A 26 -5.22 1.93 17.47
N VAL A 27 -6.36 2.62 17.38
CA VAL A 27 -7.65 2.15 17.92
C VAL A 27 -8.70 2.25 16.82
N VAL A 28 -9.60 1.27 16.76
CA VAL A 28 -10.74 1.27 15.84
C VAL A 28 -12.01 1.01 16.63
N THR A 29 -13.04 1.83 16.42
CA THR A 29 -14.39 1.50 16.87
C THR A 29 -15.27 1.13 15.68
N ALA A 30 -16.01 0.01 15.80
CA ALA A 30 -16.94 -0.50 14.82
C ALA A 30 -18.12 -1.20 15.53
N CYS A 31 -18.67 -0.55 16.55
CA CYS A 31 -19.74 -1.12 17.40
C CYS A 31 -21.09 -0.42 17.20
N GLY A 32 -21.18 0.60 16.35
CA GLY A 32 -22.39 1.38 16.11
C GLY A 32 -22.86 2.24 17.29
N ILE A 33 -22.08 2.32 18.39
CA ILE A 33 -22.45 3.05 19.61
C ILE A 33 -21.73 4.39 19.63
N ARG A 34 -22.48 5.47 19.38
CA ARG A 34 -21.94 6.83 19.29
C ARG A 34 -21.20 7.26 20.57
N GLN A 35 -21.76 6.95 21.74
CA GLN A 35 -21.14 7.30 23.02
C GLN A 35 -19.74 6.69 23.20
N VAL A 36 -19.56 5.44 22.76
CA VAL A 36 -18.22 4.79 22.77
C VAL A 36 -17.27 5.52 21.82
N ALA A 37 -17.74 5.88 20.63
CA ALA A 37 -16.92 6.60 19.66
C ALA A 37 -16.48 7.97 20.18
N GLU A 38 -17.37 8.70 20.86
CA GLU A 38 -17.07 9.99 21.48
C GLU A 38 -16.06 9.86 22.63
N GLN A 39 -16.20 8.85 23.49
CA GLN A 39 -15.24 8.58 24.56
C GLN A 39 -13.83 8.28 24.01
N VAL A 40 -13.75 7.42 22.97
CA VAL A 40 -12.46 7.09 22.35
C VAL A 40 -11.88 8.32 21.63
N HIS A 41 -12.71 9.17 21.04
CA HIS A 41 -12.27 10.43 20.44
C HIS A 41 -11.57 11.31 21.49
N GLU A 42 -12.22 11.55 22.64
CA GLU A 42 -11.62 12.33 23.73
C GLU A 42 -10.29 11.73 24.20
N GLU A 43 -10.23 10.41 24.37
CA GLU A 43 -8.99 9.72 24.76
C GLU A 43 -7.90 9.86 23.69
N SER A 44 -8.26 9.84 22.40
CA SER A 44 -7.29 10.00 21.30
C SER A 44 -6.64 11.37 21.29
N LEU A 45 -7.39 12.41 21.64
CA LEU A 45 -6.86 13.77 21.77
C LEU A 45 -5.90 13.91 22.96
N LEU A 46 -6.20 13.23 24.07
CA LEU A 46 -5.38 13.30 25.29
C LEU A 46 -4.10 12.44 25.21
N GLN A 47 -4.15 11.32 24.50
CA GLN A 47 -3.07 10.32 24.48
C GLN A 47 -2.35 10.24 23.12
N SER A 48 -2.77 11.03 22.12
CA SER A 48 -2.13 11.15 20.79
C SER A 48 -2.00 9.83 20.04
N PHE A 49 -3.01 8.96 20.10
CA PHE A 49 -3.05 7.74 19.27
C PHE A 49 -3.89 7.96 18.00
N LEU A 50 -3.64 7.12 16.98
CA LEU A 50 -4.44 7.10 15.75
C LEU A 50 -5.78 6.41 16.04
N TYR A 51 -6.87 7.09 15.69
CA TYR A 51 -8.22 6.60 15.93
C TYR A 51 -9.06 6.60 14.65
N ASN A 52 -9.53 5.41 14.26
CA ASN A 52 -10.50 5.23 13.19
C ASN A 52 -11.88 4.93 13.76
N ALA A 53 -12.80 5.87 13.64
CA ALA A 53 -14.21 5.70 14.00
C ALA A 53 -14.99 5.20 12.78
N ALA A 54 -15.11 3.88 12.59
CA ALA A 54 -15.67 3.29 11.37
C ALA A 54 -17.12 3.71 11.10
N ASP A 55 -17.94 3.78 12.17
CA ASP A 55 -19.37 4.14 12.08
C ASP A 55 -19.61 5.66 12.19
N PHE A 56 -18.63 6.40 12.71
CA PHE A 56 -18.73 7.85 12.96
C PHE A 56 -17.46 8.57 12.48
N PRO A 57 -17.15 8.59 11.16
CA PRO A 57 -15.90 9.10 10.64
C PRO A 57 -15.46 10.49 11.13
N PRO A 58 -16.35 11.45 11.38
CA PRO A 58 -15.96 12.77 11.91
C PRO A 58 -15.32 12.74 13.31
N LEU A 59 -15.49 11.66 14.08
CA LEU A 59 -14.87 11.49 15.39
C LEU A 59 -13.46 10.86 15.30
N GLY A 60 -13.10 10.29 14.16
CA GLY A 60 -11.77 9.73 13.93
C GLY A 60 -10.75 10.80 13.51
N ASN A 61 -9.46 10.51 13.74
CA ASN A 61 -8.34 11.31 13.23
C ASN A 61 -7.56 10.61 12.11
N CYS A 62 -7.97 9.41 11.72
CA CYS A 62 -7.45 8.69 10.57
C CYS A 62 -8.54 7.84 9.91
N SER A 63 -8.32 7.51 8.63
CA SER A 63 -9.19 6.62 7.88
C SER A 63 -8.42 5.44 7.31
N LEU A 64 -9.10 4.28 7.19
CA LEU A 64 -8.53 3.09 6.56
C LEU A 64 -8.92 3.06 5.08
N PRO A 65 -7.95 3.03 4.14
CA PRO A 65 -8.25 2.95 2.72
C PRO A 65 -8.77 1.56 2.35
N ALA A 66 -9.48 1.46 1.23
CA ALA A 66 -9.76 0.19 0.58
C ALA A 66 -8.47 -0.33 -0.03
N ALA A 67 -7.88 -1.39 0.53
CA ALA A 67 -6.59 -1.90 0.10
C ALA A 67 -6.69 -3.29 -0.52
N PHE A 68 -5.74 -3.61 -1.41
CA PHE A 68 -5.49 -4.95 -1.92
C PHE A 68 -4.01 -5.09 -2.29
N GLU A 69 -3.59 -6.31 -2.43
CA GLU A 69 -2.25 -6.66 -2.87
C GLU A 69 -2.36 -7.58 -4.08
N THR A 70 -1.48 -7.40 -5.04
CA THR A 70 -1.30 -8.31 -6.17
C THR A 70 0.16 -8.24 -6.62
N GLY A 71 0.79 -9.41 -6.77
CA GLY A 71 2.16 -9.52 -7.22
C GLY A 71 3.17 -8.73 -6.38
N GLY A 72 3.00 -8.68 -5.05
CA GLY A 72 3.88 -7.92 -4.16
C GLY A 72 3.66 -6.41 -4.17
N ILE A 73 2.73 -5.90 -5.01
CA ILE A 73 2.38 -4.48 -5.07
C ILE A 73 1.15 -4.21 -4.20
N HIS A 74 1.27 -3.26 -3.28
CA HIS A 74 0.18 -2.84 -2.41
C HIS A 74 -0.52 -1.61 -2.96
N PHE A 75 -1.84 -1.70 -3.07
CA PHE A 75 -2.71 -0.61 -3.52
C PHE A 75 -3.59 -0.15 -2.37
N ALA A 76 -3.66 1.16 -2.17
CA ALA A 76 -4.54 1.78 -1.19
C ALA A 76 -5.34 2.90 -1.84
N ILE A 77 -6.68 2.81 -1.78
CA ILE A 77 -7.60 3.73 -2.43
C ILE A 77 -8.43 4.43 -1.35
N SER A 78 -8.28 5.73 -1.26
CA SER A 78 -9.08 6.58 -0.37
C SER A 78 -9.98 7.52 -1.18
N THR A 79 -11.13 7.83 -0.63
CA THR A 79 -12.02 8.89 -1.10
C THR A 79 -12.22 9.95 -0.02
N ASP A 80 -11.32 9.98 0.98
CA ASP A 80 -11.40 10.85 2.16
C ASP A 80 -12.74 10.72 2.91
N GLY A 81 -13.24 9.48 3.01
CA GLY A 81 -14.51 9.18 3.65
C GLY A 81 -15.76 9.54 2.82
N ARG A 82 -15.61 10.19 1.64
CA ARG A 82 -16.74 10.64 0.82
C ARG A 82 -17.58 9.50 0.23
N SER A 83 -16.97 8.38 -0.14
CA SER A 83 -17.69 7.25 -0.70
C SER A 83 -16.93 5.92 -0.52
N PRO A 84 -17.19 5.17 0.58
CA PRO A 84 -16.62 3.84 0.77
C PRO A 84 -17.00 2.87 -0.36
N ALA A 85 -18.21 3.01 -0.93
CA ALA A 85 -18.67 2.20 -2.06
C ALA A 85 -17.84 2.45 -3.33
N MET A 86 -17.50 3.72 -3.62
CA MET A 86 -16.64 4.08 -4.75
C MET A 86 -15.21 3.57 -4.54
N ALA A 87 -14.66 3.70 -3.36
CA ALA A 87 -13.33 3.17 -3.04
C ALA A 87 -13.27 1.64 -3.26
N LYS A 88 -14.31 0.92 -2.83
CA LYS A 88 -14.46 -0.51 -3.07
C LYS A 88 -14.63 -0.87 -4.54
N TYR A 89 -15.41 -0.07 -5.29
CA TYR A 89 -15.58 -0.27 -6.73
C TYR A 89 -14.24 -0.10 -7.46
N VAL A 90 -13.53 1.02 -7.23
CA VAL A 90 -12.22 1.31 -7.85
C VAL A 90 -11.19 0.23 -7.49
N LYS A 91 -11.17 -0.23 -6.23
CA LYS A 91 -10.35 -1.36 -5.80
C LYS A 91 -10.58 -2.60 -6.68
N ASN A 92 -11.84 -3.02 -6.86
CA ASN A 92 -12.17 -4.22 -7.62
C ASN A 92 -11.89 -4.02 -9.12
N TRP A 93 -12.12 -2.81 -9.63
CA TRP A 93 -11.84 -2.44 -11.01
C TRP A 93 -10.34 -2.50 -11.33
N LEU A 94 -9.48 -1.96 -10.45
CA LEU A 94 -8.03 -2.04 -10.56
C LEU A 94 -7.52 -3.49 -10.43
N LYS A 95 -8.01 -4.22 -9.42
CA LYS A 95 -7.60 -5.61 -9.18
C LYS A 95 -7.80 -6.51 -10.40
N GLY A 96 -8.85 -6.27 -11.19
CA GLY A 96 -9.11 -7.01 -12.42
C GLY A 96 -8.24 -6.58 -13.62
N ARG A 97 -7.46 -5.50 -13.49
CA ARG A 97 -6.63 -4.94 -14.56
C ARG A 97 -5.14 -5.04 -14.34
N ILE A 98 -4.73 -5.32 -13.12
CA ILE A 98 -3.32 -5.52 -12.79
C ILE A 98 -2.97 -7.00 -13.06
N PRO A 99 -2.19 -7.31 -14.10
CA PRO A 99 -1.82 -8.68 -14.41
C PRO A 99 -0.81 -9.23 -13.38
N PRO A 100 -0.83 -10.54 -13.12
CA PRO A 100 0.17 -11.20 -12.26
C PRO A 100 1.63 -10.97 -12.69
N ALA A 101 1.84 -10.72 -13.98
CA ALA A 101 3.16 -10.43 -14.56
C ALA A 101 3.84 -9.22 -13.90
N PHE A 102 3.07 -8.28 -13.34
CA PHE A 102 3.63 -7.15 -12.59
C PHE A 102 4.48 -7.60 -11.39
N GLY A 103 4.04 -8.63 -10.67
CA GLY A 103 4.81 -9.15 -9.53
C GLY A 103 6.13 -9.78 -9.97
N VAL A 104 6.07 -10.60 -11.01
CA VAL A 104 7.29 -11.21 -11.58
C VAL A 104 8.23 -10.13 -12.11
N TRP A 105 7.69 -9.10 -12.76
CA TRP A 105 8.47 -7.96 -13.22
C TRP A 105 9.12 -7.19 -12.08
N LEU A 106 8.40 -6.99 -10.97
CA LEU A 106 8.92 -6.31 -9.79
C LEU A 106 10.17 -7.02 -9.25
N ASP A 107 10.13 -8.35 -9.17
CA ASP A 107 11.28 -9.14 -8.73
C ASP A 107 12.45 -9.03 -9.72
N LYS A 108 12.20 -9.12 -11.03
CA LYS A 108 13.23 -8.92 -12.08
C LYS A 108 13.83 -7.51 -12.01
N ALA A 109 12.98 -6.48 -11.89
CA ALA A 109 13.45 -5.10 -11.79
C ALA A 109 14.28 -4.83 -10.53
N ALA A 110 13.96 -5.51 -9.41
CA ALA A 110 14.77 -5.43 -8.20
C ALA A 110 16.17 -6.01 -8.40
N LEU A 111 16.29 -7.16 -9.07
CA LEU A 111 17.58 -7.77 -9.41
C LEU A 111 18.37 -6.88 -10.36
N LEU A 112 17.74 -6.40 -11.43
CA LEU A 112 18.37 -5.46 -12.36
C LEU A 112 18.87 -4.20 -11.65
N ARG A 113 18.12 -3.69 -10.69
CA ARG A 113 18.52 -2.52 -9.91
C ARG A 113 19.80 -2.75 -9.11
N GLU A 114 19.98 -3.93 -8.54
CA GLU A 114 21.22 -4.27 -7.83
C GLU A 114 22.40 -4.45 -8.78
N GLU A 115 22.21 -5.11 -9.92
CA GLU A 115 23.24 -5.29 -10.94
C GLU A 115 23.72 -3.93 -11.49
N LEU A 116 22.77 -3.07 -11.89
CA LEU A 116 23.05 -1.77 -12.48
C LEU A 116 23.61 -0.73 -11.47
N ARG A 117 23.54 -1.01 -10.18
CA ARG A 117 24.12 -0.16 -9.14
C ARG A 117 25.63 0.01 -9.29
N ASN A 118 26.32 -1.00 -9.83
CA ASN A 118 27.75 -0.95 -10.10
C ASN A 118 28.09 -0.28 -11.43
N GLU A 119 27.13 -0.26 -12.37
CA GLU A 119 27.32 0.30 -13.71
C GLU A 119 27.03 1.80 -13.76
N ILE A 120 26.07 2.28 -12.97
CA ILE A 120 25.69 3.68 -12.81
C ILE A 120 25.99 4.09 -11.37
N ALA A 121 27.19 4.66 -11.14
CA ALA A 121 27.69 4.93 -9.80
C ALA A 121 26.93 6.05 -9.09
N ASP A 122 26.54 7.11 -9.80
CA ASP A 122 25.82 8.24 -9.21
C ASP A 122 24.34 7.89 -8.91
N SER A 123 23.82 8.33 -7.77
CA SER A 123 22.46 8.00 -7.33
C SER A 123 21.39 8.76 -8.11
N ARG A 124 21.67 10.00 -8.55
CA ARG A 124 20.74 10.82 -9.33
C ARG A 124 20.63 10.30 -10.75
N ASP A 125 21.75 9.80 -11.30
CA ASP A 125 21.76 9.20 -12.62
C ASP A 125 21.00 7.87 -12.62
N ARG A 126 21.13 7.05 -11.56
CA ARG A 126 20.27 5.87 -11.40
C ARG A 126 18.78 6.20 -11.33
N GLU A 127 18.42 7.25 -10.62
CA GLU A 127 17.02 7.71 -10.55
C GLU A 127 16.52 8.16 -11.93
N ARG A 128 17.31 8.99 -12.65
CA ARG A 128 17.00 9.43 -14.02
C ARG A 128 16.85 8.25 -14.98
N PHE A 129 17.77 7.29 -14.90
CA PHE A 129 17.72 6.07 -15.71
C PHE A 129 16.42 5.31 -15.51
N TRP A 130 16.03 5.03 -14.25
CA TRP A 130 14.81 4.30 -13.95
C TRP A 130 13.54 5.05 -14.36
N HIS A 131 13.51 6.36 -14.25
CA HIS A 131 12.40 7.17 -14.78
C HIS A 131 12.31 7.13 -16.30
N MET A 132 13.44 7.12 -16.99
CA MET A 132 13.48 7.00 -18.45
C MET A 132 13.04 5.62 -18.93
N VAL A 133 13.48 4.56 -18.27
CA VAL A 133 13.28 3.18 -18.70
C VAL A 133 11.87 2.66 -18.43
N PHE A 134 11.20 3.11 -17.36
CA PHE A 134 9.81 2.75 -17.11
C PHE A 134 8.85 3.55 -18.01
N ASP A 135 8.98 3.36 -19.31
CA ASP A 135 8.11 3.93 -20.34
C ASP A 135 6.90 3.03 -20.67
N ASP A 136 6.01 3.55 -21.54
CA ASP A 136 4.82 2.80 -21.96
C ASP A 136 5.16 1.54 -22.76
N GLU A 137 6.31 1.47 -23.44
CA GLU A 137 6.73 0.31 -24.21
C GLU A 137 7.17 -0.83 -23.29
N ILE A 138 8.00 -0.55 -22.28
CA ILE A 138 8.37 -1.52 -21.24
C ILE A 138 7.09 -2.00 -20.51
N MET A 139 6.22 -1.07 -20.14
CA MET A 139 4.99 -1.44 -19.44
C MET A 139 4.05 -2.30 -20.29
N ASN A 140 3.98 -2.07 -21.60
CA ASN A 140 3.22 -2.93 -22.52
C ASN A 140 3.83 -4.35 -22.63
N LEU A 141 5.15 -4.49 -22.66
CA LEU A 141 5.81 -5.79 -22.61
C LEU A 141 5.46 -6.55 -21.30
N VAL A 142 5.50 -5.83 -20.17
CA VAL A 142 5.13 -6.41 -18.86
C VAL A 142 3.66 -6.83 -18.83
N ILE A 143 2.73 -5.98 -19.29
CA ILE A 143 1.30 -6.27 -19.34
C ILE A 143 0.99 -7.48 -20.22
N THR A 144 1.72 -7.64 -21.31
CA THR A 144 1.56 -8.77 -22.25
C THR A 144 2.35 -10.02 -21.84
N GLY A 145 3.06 -9.99 -20.71
CA GLY A 145 3.83 -11.12 -20.18
C GLY A 145 5.17 -11.38 -20.86
N LYS A 146 5.65 -10.45 -21.72
CA LYS A 146 6.93 -10.53 -22.43
C LYS A 146 8.08 -10.02 -21.56
N LEU A 147 8.26 -10.65 -20.41
CA LEU A 147 9.15 -10.17 -19.37
C LEU A 147 10.64 -10.23 -19.76
N ASP A 148 11.04 -11.20 -20.57
CA ASP A 148 12.41 -11.32 -21.01
C ASP A 148 12.77 -10.24 -22.05
N GLU A 149 11.82 -9.89 -22.96
CA GLU A 149 11.98 -8.76 -23.87
C GLU A 149 12.08 -7.43 -23.09
N ALA A 150 11.28 -7.27 -22.04
CA ALA A 150 11.33 -6.09 -21.18
C ALA A 150 12.69 -5.98 -20.44
N GLU A 151 13.20 -7.10 -19.92
CA GLU A 151 14.51 -7.17 -19.27
C GLU A 151 15.65 -6.83 -20.22
N GLU A 152 15.67 -7.42 -21.41
CA GLU A 152 16.67 -7.13 -22.44
C GLU A 152 16.68 -5.66 -22.85
N ARG A 153 15.48 -5.05 -23.00
CA ARG A 153 15.35 -3.63 -23.30
C ARG A 153 15.96 -2.74 -22.21
N VAL A 154 15.70 -3.06 -20.94
CA VAL A 154 16.32 -2.34 -19.80
C VAL A 154 17.84 -2.45 -19.85
N ARG A 155 18.38 -3.65 -20.09
CA ARG A 155 19.84 -3.87 -20.18
C ARG A 155 20.48 -3.09 -21.34
N ASN A 156 19.84 -3.07 -22.49
CA ASN A 156 20.33 -2.34 -23.67
C ASN A 156 20.30 -0.82 -23.45
N ALA A 157 19.31 -0.29 -22.72
CA ALA A 157 19.19 1.13 -22.41
C ALA A 157 20.35 1.66 -21.54
N VAL A 158 21.01 0.81 -20.74
CA VAL A 158 22.16 1.23 -19.91
C VAL A 158 23.32 1.71 -20.78
N GLY A 159 23.61 0.99 -21.88
CA GLY A 159 24.67 1.38 -22.82
C GLY A 159 24.43 2.75 -23.44
N CYS A 160 23.20 3.02 -23.86
CA CYS A 160 22.82 4.32 -24.42
C CYS A 160 22.90 5.44 -23.37
N PHE A 161 22.38 5.21 -22.17
CA PHE A 161 22.39 6.19 -21.08
C PHE A 161 23.81 6.63 -20.68
N ARG A 162 24.76 5.69 -20.65
CA ARG A 162 26.17 5.98 -20.32
C ARG A 162 26.90 6.76 -21.40
N SER A 163 26.46 6.70 -22.65
CA SER A 163 27.07 7.48 -23.75
C SER A 163 26.61 8.93 -23.78
N GLU A 164 25.50 9.25 -23.08
CA GLU A 164 24.93 10.60 -23.01
C GLU A 164 25.27 11.33 -21.70
N SER A 165 25.87 10.65 -20.73
CA SER A 165 26.26 11.17 -19.43
C SER A 165 27.75 11.47 -19.36
#